data_59290ed25b13701c9c5cf8d2581dfea9
#
_entry.id   59290ed25b13701c9c5cf8d2581dfea9
#
_cell.length_a   1.000
_cell.length_b   1.000
_cell.length_c   1.000
_cell.angle_alpha   90.00
_cell.angle_beta   90.00
_cell.angle_gamma   90.00
#
_symmetry.space_group_name_H-M   'P 1'
#
loop_
_entity.id
_entity.type
_entity.pdbx_description
1 polymer ?
#
loop_
_entity_poly.entity_id
_entity_poly.type
_entity_poly.pdbx_seq_one_letter_code
_entity_poly.pdbx_strand_id
1 'polypeptide(L)'
;MDASQLTRNLAGIVGEKYIITDPAKTEQYRQGYRFGEGRALAVVRPGTILEMWKILQACVEADVIVITQAANTGLTGGSTPDGNDYDRDIVIVNTMRMNIIQTINNNEQVVCLPGSTLNQLELLLKPLGREPHSVIGSSCIGASVLGGVCNNSGGALVQRGPAYTEMALFAQINEEGKLELVNHLGIDLGDTPEEILTNLQGHHYQRKDITQDAGKGHDHAYCDHVRQVDEPTAARFNADPARHYEASGCAGKLMVFAVRLDTFPQEKQTAVFYIGTNDINELTDIRRAALGEFESLPVSGEYIHRDAFD
;
A
#
# COMPACT_ATOMS: atom_id res chain seq x y z
N MET A 1 30.95 -1.24 -1.97
CA MET A 1 30.88 -2.68 -1.51
C MET A 1 30.66 -3.56 -2.73
N ASP A 2 31.33 -4.73 -2.86
CA ASP A 2 31.04 -5.63 -3.98
C ASP A 2 29.78 -6.49 -3.72
N ALA A 3 29.21 -7.08 -4.78
CA ALA A 3 27.98 -7.87 -4.73
C ALA A 3 28.05 -9.06 -3.74
N SER A 4 29.21 -9.73 -3.66
CA SER A 4 29.39 -10.86 -2.75
C SER A 4 29.48 -10.42 -1.29
N GLN A 5 30.06 -9.27 -1.02
CA GLN A 5 30.10 -8.70 0.32
C GLN A 5 28.70 -8.22 0.75
N LEU A 6 27.97 -7.58 -0.16
CA LEU A 6 26.58 -7.15 0.12
C LEU A 6 25.70 -8.35 0.46
N THR A 7 25.73 -9.42 -0.34
CA THR A 7 24.88 -10.61 -0.07
C THR A 7 25.21 -11.27 1.26
N ARG A 8 26.48 -11.33 1.67
CA ARG A 8 26.87 -11.82 3.00
C ARG A 8 26.37 -10.92 4.13
N ASN A 9 26.44 -9.60 3.94
CA ASN A 9 25.92 -8.64 4.91
C ASN A 9 24.39 -8.78 5.07
N LEU A 10 23.67 -8.83 3.95
CA LEU A 10 22.23 -9.05 3.94
C LEU A 10 21.83 -10.38 4.62
N ALA A 11 22.57 -11.46 4.36
CA ALA A 11 22.38 -12.74 5.02
C ALA A 11 22.61 -12.64 6.55
N GLY A 12 23.59 -11.86 6.98
CA GLY A 12 23.83 -11.58 8.40
C GLY A 12 22.69 -10.84 9.09
N ILE A 13 21.96 -9.98 8.35
CA ILE A 13 20.81 -9.22 8.89
C ILE A 13 19.59 -10.12 9.05
N VAL A 14 19.21 -10.88 8.01
CA VAL A 14 17.93 -11.62 8.01
C VAL A 14 18.08 -13.12 8.32
N GLY A 15 19.29 -13.64 8.30
CA GLY A 15 19.62 -15.07 8.34
C GLY A 15 19.59 -15.72 6.95
N GLU A 16 20.47 -16.69 6.74
CA GLU A 16 20.70 -17.37 5.45
C GLU A 16 19.45 -17.91 4.75
N LYS A 17 18.46 -18.38 5.52
CA LYS A 17 17.21 -18.94 4.97
C LYS A 17 16.26 -17.87 4.39
N TYR A 18 16.53 -16.61 4.63
CA TYR A 18 15.67 -15.49 4.22
C TYR A 18 16.30 -14.58 3.15
N ILE A 19 17.47 -14.99 2.64
CA ILE A 19 18.05 -14.43 1.42
C ILE A 19 18.04 -15.49 0.32
N ILE A 20 17.66 -15.11 -0.89
CA ILE A 20 17.60 -15.97 -2.05
C ILE A 20 18.45 -15.34 -3.15
N THR A 21 19.53 -16.05 -3.56
CA THR A 21 20.44 -15.61 -4.63
C THR A 21 20.40 -16.55 -5.85
N ASP A 22 19.80 -17.73 -5.69
CA ASP A 22 19.61 -18.70 -6.77
C ASP A 22 18.63 -18.15 -7.83
N PRO A 23 19.04 -17.98 -9.10
CA PRO A 23 18.20 -17.44 -10.15
C PRO A 23 16.87 -18.19 -10.35
N ALA A 24 16.86 -19.52 -10.21
CA ALA A 24 15.64 -20.32 -10.35
C ALA A 24 14.65 -20.08 -9.21
N LYS A 25 15.15 -19.82 -8.00
CA LYS A 25 14.30 -19.55 -6.82
C LYS A 25 13.85 -18.10 -6.74
N THR A 26 14.58 -17.17 -7.37
CA THR A 26 14.17 -15.75 -7.42
C THR A 26 13.15 -15.47 -8.52
N GLU A 27 12.93 -16.37 -9.46
CA GLU A 27 12.06 -16.17 -10.63
C GLU A 27 10.67 -15.65 -10.25
N GLN A 28 9.98 -16.28 -9.30
CA GLN A 28 8.65 -15.88 -8.83
C GLN A 28 8.59 -14.46 -8.23
N TYR A 29 9.72 -13.90 -7.81
CA TYR A 29 9.82 -12.53 -7.29
C TYR A 29 10.19 -11.53 -8.37
N ARG A 30 10.80 -11.99 -9.46
CA ARG A 30 11.30 -11.15 -10.56
C ARG A 30 10.30 -11.01 -11.71
N GLN A 31 9.21 -11.79 -11.68
CA GLN A 31 8.12 -11.72 -12.64
C GLN A 31 6.92 -11.02 -12.00
N GLY A 32 6.42 -9.98 -12.66
CA GLY A 32 5.19 -9.29 -12.27
C GLY A 32 3.94 -10.09 -12.62
N TYR A 33 2.83 -9.75 -11.99
CA TYR A 33 1.55 -10.41 -12.24
C TYR A 33 1.11 -10.33 -13.71
N ARG A 34 1.36 -9.19 -14.38
CA ARG A 34 1.12 -8.97 -15.82
C ARG A 34 2.34 -8.45 -16.56
N PHE A 35 3.10 -7.58 -15.92
CA PHE A 35 4.22 -6.88 -16.53
C PHE A 35 5.40 -6.86 -15.57
N GLY A 36 6.58 -6.71 -16.13
CA GLY A 36 7.84 -6.64 -15.43
C GLY A 36 8.46 -8.03 -15.29
N GLU A 37 9.66 -8.15 -15.87
CA GLU A 37 10.54 -9.30 -15.71
C GLU A 37 11.98 -8.80 -15.87
N GLY A 38 12.87 -9.25 -15.00
CA GLY A 38 14.26 -8.86 -15.09
C GLY A 38 15.16 -9.64 -14.13
N ARG A 39 16.40 -9.18 -13.97
CA ARG A 39 17.38 -9.78 -13.06
C ARG A 39 17.34 -9.08 -11.70
N ALA A 40 17.67 -9.82 -10.65
CA ALA A 40 17.97 -9.29 -9.34
C ALA A 40 19.18 -10.03 -8.76
N LEU A 41 20.03 -9.31 -8.04
CA LEU A 41 21.16 -9.86 -7.30
C LEU A 41 20.68 -10.80 -6.19
N ALA A 42 19.65 -10.37 -5.48
CA ALA A 42 19.07 -11.13 -4.37
C ALA A 42 17.62 -10.74 -4.12
N VAL A 43 16.86 -11.66 -3.51
CA VAL A 43 15.60 -11.40 -2.85
C VAL A 43 15.83 -11.56 -1.35
N VAL A 44 15.53 -10.51 -0.57
CA VAL A 44 15.70 -10.48 0.88
C VAL A 44 14.34 -10.39 1.55
N ARG A 45 14.11 -11.21 2.57
CA ARG A 45 12.81 -11.36 3.23
C ARG A 45 12.91 -11.02 4.72
N PRO A 46 12.94 -9.72 5.10
CA PRO A 46 13.00 -9.31 6.49
C PRO A 46 11.78 -9.79 7.29
N GLY A 47 11.98 -10.11 8.57
CA GLY A 47 10.93 -10.48 9.51
C GLY A 47 10.51 -9.32 10.41
N THR A 48 11.33 -8.27 10.46
CA THR A 48 11.08 -7.06 11.24
C THR A 48 11.32 -5.81 10.43
N ILE A 49 10.63 -4.71 10.78
CA ILE A 49 10.86 -3.41 10.13
C ILE A 49 12.25 -2.85 10.48
N LEU A 50 12.84 -3.26 11.59
CA LEU A 50 14.25 -2.94 11.92
C LEU A 50 15.24 -3.68 11.01
N GLU A 51 14.99 -4.97 10.68
CA GLU A 51 15.77 -5.68 9.65
C GLU A 51 15.63 -4.97 8.29
N MET A 52 14.42 -4.55 7.91
CA MET A 52 14.16 -3.82 6.67
C MET A 52 14.96 -2.50 6.59
N TRP A 53 15.05 -1.76 7.69
CA TRP A 53 15.88 -0.55 7.81
C TRP A 53 17.37 -0.85 7.61
N LYS A 54 17.90 -1.87 8.29
CA LYS A 54 19.31 -2.28 8.13
C LYS A 54 19.63 -2.75 6.71
N ILE A 55 18.70 -3.44 6.04
CA ILE A 55 18.83 -3.82 4.64
C ILE A 55 18.95 -2.57 3.76
N LEU A 56 18.05 -1.58 3.98
CA LEU A 56 18.07 -0.34 3.22
C LEU A 56 19.39 0.41 3.42
N GLN A 57 19.90 0.52 4.65
CA GLN A 57 21.21 1.11 4.94
C GLN A 57 22.34 0.42 4.16
N ALA A 58 22.38 -0.92 4.17
CA ALA A 58 23.39 -1.70 3.45
C ALA A 58 23.28 -1.52 1.92
N CYS A 59 22.05 -1.44 1.39
CA CYS A 59 21.82 -1.21 -0.03
C CYS A 59 22.22 0.21 -0.48
N VAL A 60 21.93 1.22 0.33
CA VAL A 60 22.34 2.61 0.07
C VAL A 60 23.87 2.72 0.09
N GLU A 61 24.54 2.13 1.08
CA GLU A 61 26.01 2.09 1.15
C GLU A 61 26.65 1.38 -0.06
N ALA A 62 25.98 0.35 -0.59
CA ALA A 62 26.45 -0.41 -1.75
C ALA A 62 26.05 0.22 -3.09
N ASP A 63 25.28 1.31 -3.08
CA ASP A 63 24.74 1.98 -4.27
C ASP A 63 24.00 1.02 -5.22
N VAL A 64 23.10 0.19 -4.66
CA VAL A 64 22.26 -0.73 -5.42
C VAL A 64 20.81 -0.24 -5.47
N ILE A 65 20.09 -0.67 -6.50
CA ILE A 65 18.67 -0.39 -6.66
C ILE A 65 17.88 -1.27 -5.70
N VAL A 66 16.92 -0.68 -4.98
CA VAL A 66 16.01 -1.40 -4.09
C VAL A 66 14.60 -1.41 -4.66
N ILE A 67 14.03 -2.59 -4.82
CA ILE A 67 12.62 -2.77 -5.18
C ILE A 67 11.90 -3.38 -3.98
N THR A 68 10.98 -2.62 -3.38
CA THR A 68 10.11 -3.13 -2.31
C THR A 68 8.94 -3.90 -2.90
N GLN A 69 8.74 -5.13 -2.45
CA GLN A 69 7.71 -6.01 -2.97
C GLN A 69 6.91 -6.63 -1.81
N ALA A 70 5.59 -6.55 -1.86
CA ALA A 70 4.70 -7.33 -0.99
C ALA A 70 4.22 -8.59 -1.74
N ALA A 71 2.90 -8.72 -1.97
CA ALA A 71 2.31 -9.90 -2.62
C ALA A 71 2.46 -9.95 -4.15
N ASN A 72 3.07 -8.95 -4.75
CA ASN A 72 3.32 -8.86 -6.21
C ASN A 72 2.05 -9.00 -7.07
N THR A 73 0.92 -8.45 -6.59
CA THR A 73 -0.39 -8.49 -7.26
C THR A 73 -0.66 -7.27 -8.14
N GLY A 74 0.25 -6.30 -8.17
CA GLY A 74 0.13 -5.08 -8.96
C GLY A 74 0.08 -5.36 -10.46
N LEU A 75 -0.78 -4.61 -11.17
CA LEU A 75 -1.00 -4.82 -12.61
C LEU A 75 -0.05 -3.99 -13.50
N THR A 76 0.78 -3.14 -12.90
CA THR A 76 1.63 -2.16 -13.61
C THR A 76 3.13 -2.47 -13.54
N GLY A 77 3.51 -3.60 -12.94
CA GLY A 77 4.90 -4.06 -12.86
C GLY A 77 5.79 -3.30 -11.87
N GLY A 78 5.22 -2.42 -11.01
CA GLY A 78 6.01 -1.56 -10.12
C GLY A 78 6.75 -2.27 -8.96
N SER A 79 6.52 -3.58 -8.77
CA SER A 79 7.14 -4.39 -7.71
C SER A 79 8.17 -5.41 -8.22
N THR A 80 8.58 -5.30 -9.50
CA THR A 80 9.57 -6.18 -10.13
C THR A 80 10.51 -5.36 -11.01
N PRO A 81 11.69 -5.90 -11.34
CA PRO A 81 12.50 -5.33 -12.42
C PRO A 81 11.74 -5.32 -13.75
N ASP A 82 12.11 -4.42 -14.66
CA ASP A 82 11.61 -4.38 -16.03
C ASP A 82 12.81 -4.34 -16.99
N GLY A 83 13.15 -5.49 -17.58
CA GLY A 83 14.35 -5.67 -18.38
C GLY A 83 15.62 -5.89 -17.55
N ASN A 84 16.78 -5.77 -18.23
CA ASN A 84 18.09 -6.10 -17.66
C ASN A 84 19.16 -5.01 -17.92
N ASP A 85 18.74 -3.83 -18.33
CA ASP A 85 19.57 -2.70 -18.76
C ASP A 85 19.77 -1.65 -17.65
N TYR A 86 19.56 -2.04 -16.40
CA TYR A 86 19.86 -1.21 -15.24
C TYR A 86 21.36 -1.00 -15.09
N ASP A 87 21.74 0.20 -14.66
CA ASP A 87 23.13 0.61 -14.43
C ASP A 87 23.74 0.04 -13.15
N ARG A 88 22.94 -0.56 -12.28
CA ARG A 88 23.33 -1.11 -10.97
C ARG A 88 22.62 -2.41 -10.68
N ASP A 89 23.16 -3.18 -9.73
CA ASP A 89 22.50 -4.37 -9.20
C ASP A 89 21.18 -4.04 -8.49
N ILE A 90 20.25 -4.98 -8.52
CA ILE A 90 18.92 -4.85 -7.90
C ILE A 90 18.80 -5.83 -6.74
N VAL A 91 18.33 -5.31 -5.60
CA VAL A 91 17.88 -6.11 -4.45
C VAL A 91 16.37 -5.96 -4.30
N ILE A 92 15.65 -7.09 -4.35
CA ILE A 92 14.21 -7.13 -4.06
C ILE A 92 14.03 -7.37 -2.56
N VAL A 93 13.34 -6.46 -1.88
CA VAL A 93 12.98 -6.57 -0.45
C VAL A 93 11.53 -7.02 -0.35
N ASN A 94 11.31 -8.32 -0.12
CA ASN A 94 9.96 -8.87 0.02
C ASN A 94 9.45 -8.75 1.44
N THR A 95 8.37 -8.00 1.64
CA THR A 95 7.88 -7.55 2.94
C THR A 95 6.85 -8.49 3.60
N MET A 96 6.45 -9.57 2.96
CA MET A 96 5.31 -10.41 3.37
C MET A 96 5.43 -11.04 4.77
N ARG A 97 6.62 -11.07 5.36
CA ARG A 97 6.81 -11.55 6.74
C ARG A 97 6.46 -10.53 7.82
N MET A 98 6.30 -9.26 7.46
CA MET A 98 6.02 -8.15 8.38
C MET A 98 4.53 -7.76 8.30
N ASN A 99 3.65 -8.65 8.72
CA ASN A 99 2.21 -8.59 8.50
C ASN A 99 1.39 -8.16 9.73
N ILE A 100 1.98 -7.41 10.65
CA ILE A 100 1.31 -6.93 11.86
C ILE A 100 0.35 -5.79 11.51
N ILE A 101 -0.87 -5.87 12.05
CA ILE A 101 -1.88 -4.81 12.01
C ILE A 101 -2.24 -4.47 13.46
N GLN A 102 -2.19 -3.19 13.81
CA GLN A 102 -2.51 -2.68 15.13
C GLN A 102 -3.74 -1.79 15.05
N THR A 103 -4.79 -2.11 15.82
CA THR A 103 -5.96 -1.23 15.96
C THR A 103 -5.67 -0.17 17.02
N ILE A 104 -6.02 1.07 16.73
CA ILE A 104 -5.85 2.21 17.64
C ILE A 104 -7.14 3.06 17.67
N ASN A 105 -7.21 4.02 18.59
CA ASN A 105 -8.33 4.97 18.71
C ASN A 105 -9.69 4.27 18.73
N ASN A 106 -9.89 3.29 19.61
CA ASN A 106 -11.11 2.50 19.72
C ASN A 106 -11.50 1.79 18.40
N ASN A 107 -10.51 1.30 17.66
CA ASN A 107 -10.63 0.65 16.35
C ASN A 107 -11.05 1.57 15.20
N GLU A 108 -11.13 2.88 15.41
CA GLU A 108 -11.43 3.85 14.36
C GLU A 108 -10.29 4.04 13.39
N GLN A 109 -9.08 3.62 13.80
CA GLN A 109 -7.89 3.64 12.95
C GLN A 109 -7.07 2.36 13.12
N VAL A 110 -6.26 2.08 12.11
CA VAL A 110 -5.29 0.99 12.11
C VAL A 110 -3.92 1.48 11.68
N VAL A 111 -2.88 0.85 12.25
CA VAL A 111 -1.51 0.96 11.76
C VAL A 111 -1.14 -0.38 11.13
N CYS A 112 -0.76 -0.35 9.86
CA CYS A 112 -0.41 -1.53 9.07
C CYS A 112 1.07 -1.55 8.75
N LEU A 113 1.76 -2.67 9.00
CA LEU A 113 3.13 -2.92 8.58
C LEU A 113 3.20 -3.44 7.13
N PRO A 114 4.38 -3.45 6.49
CA PRO A 114 4.50 -3.56 5.02
C PRO A 114 3.95 -4.85 4.40
N GLY A 115 3.91 -5.94 5.14
CA GLY A 115 3.38 -7.24 4.68
C GLY A 115 1.91 -7.47 5.01
N SER A 116 1.23 -6.51 5.64
CA SER A 116 -0.20 -6.61 5.98
C SER A 116 -1.05 -6.68 4.72
N THR A 117 -1.96 -7.66 4.63
CA THR A 117 -2.85 -7.80 3.48
C THR A 117 -4.23 -7.21 3.76
N LEU A 118 -4.94 -6.81 2.71
CA LEU A 118 -6.32 -6.34 2.82
C LEU A 118 -7.24 -7.41 3.40
N ASN A 119 -7.07 -8.67 2.99
CA ASN A 119 -7.84 -9.78 3.54
C ASN A 119 -7.63 -9.95 5.06
N GLN A 120 -6.39 -9.83 5.55
CA GLN A 120 -6.12 -9.84 7.00
C GLN A 120 -6.81 -8.67 7.71
N LEU A 121 -6.78 -7.48 7.11
CA LEU A 121 -7.42 -6.29 7.66
C LEU A 121 -8.95 -6.45 7.72
N GLU A 122 -9.57 -6.96 6.65
CA GLU A 122 -11.00 -7.26 6.61
C GLU A 122 -11.41 -8.25 7.71
N LEU A 123 -10.67 -9.36 7.84
CA LEU A 123 -10.92 -10.39 8.87
C LEU A 123 -10.74 -9.85 10.29
N LEU A 124 -9.77 -8.96 10.52
CA LEU A 124 -9.54 -8.30 11.82
C LEU A 124 -10.69 -7.35 12.18
N LEU A 125 -11.16 -6.56 11.23
CA LEU A 125 -12.15 -5.50 11.46
C LEU A 125 -13.59 -6.02 11.56
N LYS A 126 -13.92 -7.07 10.84
CA LYS A 126 -15.29 -7.64 10.78
C LYS A 126 -15.91 -7.92 12.15
N PRO A 127 -15.25 -8.61 13.11
CA PRO A 127 -15.83 -8.85 14.45
C PRO A 127 -15.95 -7.58 15.29
N LEU A 128 -15.30 -6.49 14.89
CA LEU A 128 -15.38 -5.18 15.55
C LEU A 128 -16.49 -4.31 14.95
N GLY A 129 -17.26 -4.82 13.99
CA GLY A 129 -18.31 -4.07 13.28
C GLY A 129 -17.74 -2.96 12.40
N ARG A 130 -16.52 -3.14 11.90
CA ARG A 130 -15.81 -2.15 11.09
C ARG A 130 -15.33 -2.74 9.77
N GLU A 131 -15.01 -1.86 8.83
CA GLU A 131 -14.54 -2.17 7.50
C GLU A 131 -13.25 -1.39 7.16
N PRO A 132 -12.40 -1.89 6.24
CA PRO A 132 -11.21 -1.19 5.80
C PRO A 132 -11.53 0.03 4.93
N HIS A 133 -10.52 0.90 4.78
CA HIS A 133 -10.57 2.10 3.92
C HIS A 133 -10.86 1.78 2.44
N SER A 134 -10.42 0.64 1.95
CA SER A 134 -10.69 0.20 0.57
C SER A 134 -10.89 -1.31 0.51
N VAL A 135 -11.67 -1.75 -0.46
CA VAL A 135 -11.82 -3.14 -0.88
C VAL A 135 -11.52 -3.15 -2.38
N ILE A 136 -10.50 -3.89 -2.78
CA ILE A 136 -10.09 -4.02 -4.19
C ILE A 136 -10.18 -5.47 -4.62
N GLY A 137 -10.38 -5.71 -5.92
CA GLY A 137 -10.54 -7.07 -6.45
C GLY A 137 -9.37 -8.01 -6.15
N SER A 138 -8.17 -7.48 -5.94
CA SER A 138 -6.98 -8.27 -5.57
C SER A 138 -6.89 -8.60 -4.06
N SER A 139 -7.85 -8.19 -3.22
CA SER A 139 -7.86 -8.57 -1.80
C SER A 139 -7.83 -10.09 -1.62
N CYS A 140 -8.60 -10.83 -2.42
CA CYS A 140 -8.68 -12.29 -2.35
C CYS A 140 -7.39 -13.02 -2.78
N ILE A 141 -6.50 -12.37 -3.52
CA ILE A 141 -5.20 -12.90 -3.95
C ILE A 141 -4.03 -12.35 -3.13
N GLY A 142 -4.30 -11.67 -2.03
CA GLY A 142 -3.32 -11.27 -1.05
C GLY A 142 -2.73 -9.87 -1.22
N ALA A 143 -3.40 -8.97 -1.94
CA ALA A 143 -2.93 -7.59 -2.08
C ALA A 143 -2.64 -6.94 -0.72
N SER A 144 -1.50 -6.25 -0.63
CA SER A 144 -1.09 -5.58 0.61
C SER A 144 -1.74 -4.22 0.77
N VAL A 145 -1.95 -3.80 2.02
CA VAL A 145 -2.46 -2.48 2.39
C VAL A 145 -1.51 -1.39 1.89
N LEU A 146 -0.21 -1.52 2.19
CA LEU A 146 0.78 -0.52 1.80
C LEU A 146 0.93 -0.43 0.28
N GLY A 147 0.90 -1.56 -0.43
CA GLY A 147 0.91 -1.56 -1.89
C GLY A 147 -0.27 -0.77 -2.48
N GLY A 148 -1.44 -0.90 -1.86
CA GLY A 148 -2.62 -0.10 -2.21
C GLY A 148 -2.39 1.40 -2.05
N VAL A 149 -1.85 1.83 -0.92
CA VAL A 149 -1.55 3.24 -0.62
C VAL A 149 -0.47 3.77 -1.56
N CYS A 150 0.65 3.05 -1.72
CA CYS A 150 1.77 3.50 -2.56
C CYS A 150 1.40 3.66 -4.05
N ASN A 151 0.33 2.99 -4.50
CA ASN A 151 -0.15 3.06 -5.88
C ASN A 151 -1.48 3.83 -6.02
N ASN A 152 -1.98 4.49 -4.98
CA ASN A 152 -3.31 5.10 -4.97
C ASN A 152 -4.39 4.15 -5.51
N SER A 153 -4.31 2.88 -5.12
CA SER A 153 -5.21 1.85 -5.62
C SER A 153 -6.64 2.16 -5.22
N GLY A 154 -7.52 2.17 -6.19
CA GLY A 154 -8.94 2.34 -5.96
C GLY A 154 -9.68 1.03 -6.09
N GLY A 155 -10.72 0.86 -5.30
CA GLY A 155 -11.67 -0.24 -5.41
C GLY A 155 -13.02 0.24 -5.92
N ALA A 156 -14.02 -0.63 -5.80
CA ALA A 156 -15.41 -0.35 -6.17
C ALA A 156 -16.14 0.59 -5.19
N LEU A 157 -15.52 0.94 -4.04
CA LEU A 157 -16.15 1.75 -3.01
C LEU A 157 -16.29 3.21 -3.46
N VAL A 158 -17.54 3.62 -3.67
CA VAL A 158 -17.88 4.96 -4.18
C VAL A 158 -17.71 6.04 -3.08
N GLN A 159 -17.91 5.67 -1.82
CA GLN A 159 -17.89 6.63 -0.72
C GLN A 159 -16.49 6.97 -0.19
N ARG A 160 -15.49 6.12 -0.42
CA ARG A 160 -14.18 6.20 0.27
C ARG A 160 -13.01 6.57 -0.62
N GLY A 161 -13.16 6.46 -1.93
CA GLY A 161 -12.11 6.77 -2.89
C GLY A 161 -10.92 5.81 -2.90
N PRO A 162 -9.76 6.28 -3.37
CA PRO A 162 -8.55 5.48 -3.40
C PRO A 162 -7.97 5.24 -2.01
N ALA A 163 -7.09 4.24 -1.89
CA ALA A 163 -6.26 4.06 -0.71
C ALA A 163 -5.34 5.27 -0.53
N TYR A 164 -5.58 6.04 0.52
CA TYR A 164 -4.91 7.31 0.79
C TYR A 164 -4.69 7.52 2.29
N THR A 165 -3.56 8.08 2.64
CA THR A 165 -3.28 8.58 3.99
C THR A 165 -2.19 9.65 3.95
N GLU A 166 -2.26 10.59 4.87
CA GLU A 166 -1.20 11.57 5.16
C GLU A 166 -0.30 11.10 6.32
N MET A 167 -0.57 9.94 6.89
CA MET A 167 0.11 9.42 8.07
C MET A 167 0.92 8.18 7.74
N ALA A 168 2.24 8.33 7.62
CA ALA A 168 3.15 7.24 7.28
C ALA A 168 4.47 7.30 8.05
N LEU A 169 5.13 6.14 8.15
CA LEU A 169 6.54 5.98 8.51
C LEU A 169 7.28 5.52 7.27
N PHE A 170 8.24 6.30 6.81
CA PHE A 170 8.96 6.00 5.57
C PHE A 170 10.42 6.44 5.62
N ALA A 171 11.22 5.88 4.74
CA ALA A 171 12.59 6.30 4.51
C ALA A 171 12.75 6.96 3.14
N GLN A 172 13.62 7.95 3.07
CA GLN A 172 14.01 8.64 1.86
C GLN A 172 15.49 9.04 1.88
N ILE A 173 16.01 9.37 0.71
CA ILE A 173 17.25 10.13 0.59
C ILE A 173 16.86 11.60 0.57
N ASN A 174 17.31 12.35 1.56
CA ASN A 174 16.99 13.78 1.68
C ASN A 174 17.80 14.65 0.71
N GLU A 175 17.56 15.95 0.73
CA GLU A 175 18.23 16.94 -0.14
C GLU A 175 19.77 16.97 0.04
N GLU A 176 20.26 16.56 1.21
CA GLU A 176 21.69 16.43 1.50
C GLU A 176 22.30 15.10 1.01
N GLY A 177 21.49 14.22 0.39
CA GLY A 177 21.90 12.90 -0.05
C GLY A 177 22.02 11.86 1.08
N LYS A 178 21.45 12.12 2.24
CA LYS A 178 21.49 11.24 3.41
C LYS A 178 20.22 10.42 3.52
N LEU A 179 20.37 9.16 3.89
CA LEU A 179 19.24 8.31 4.26
C LEU A 179 18.68 8.76 5.60
N GLU A 180 17.38 9.02 5.63
CA GLU A 180 16.64 9.37 6.84
C GLU A 180 15.35 8.55 6.97
N LEU A 181 14.91 8.33 8.22
CA LEU A 181 13.63 7.76 8.57
C LEU A 181 12.71 8.89 9.06
N VAL A 182 11.56 9.05 8.41
CA VAL A 182 10.59 10.11 8.70
C VAL A 182 9.37 9.49 9.36
N ASN A 183 9.03 9.96 10.56
CA ASN A 183 7.85 9.50 11.30
C ASN A 183 6.74 10.55 11.26
N HIS A 184 5.79 10.38 10.39
CA HIS A 184 4.54 11.17 10.31
C HIS A 184 3.30 10.34 10.65
N LEU A 185 3.47 9.21 11.40
CA LEU A 185 2.32 8.44 11.89
C LEU A 185 1.47 9.19 12.93
N GLY A 186 2.01 10.26 13.50
CA GLY A 186 1.39 10.91 14.65
C GLY A 186 1.40 10.04 15.89
N ILE A 187 2.44 9.23 16.07
CA ILE A 187 2.68 8.39 17.23
C ILE A 187 4.10 8.68 17.72
N ASP A 188 4.24 9.03 18.99
CA ASP A 188 5.54 9.19 19.63
C ASP A 188 6.14 7.79 19.87
N LEU A 189 7.24 7.51 19.17
CA LEU A 189 7.91 6.21 19.16
C LEU A 189 9.38 6.28 19.60
N GLY A 190 9.86 7.46 20.00
CA GLY A 190 11.26 7.74 20.31
C GLY A 190 11.97 8.58 19.26
N ASP A 191 13.26 8.80 19.46
CA ASP A 191 14.05 9.79 18.72
C ASP A 191 14.96 9.16 17.65
N THR A 192 15.33 7.89 17.80
CA THR A 192 16.22 7.19 16.86
C THR A 192 15.45 6.22 15.96
N PRO A 193 15.92 5.96 14.72
CA PRO A 193 15.30 4.97 13.85
C PRO A 193 15.11 3.60 14.53
N GLU A 194 16.08 3.16 15.29
CA GLU A 194 16.04 1.86 16.02
C GLU A 194 14.95 1.84 17.09
N GLU A 195 14.78 2.91 17.86
CA GLU A 195 13.71 3.06 18.84
C GLU A 195 12.34 3.10 18.15
N ILE A 196 12.17 3.98 17.15
CA ILE A 196 10.93 4.16 16.40
C ILE A 196 10.45 2.81 15.84
N LEU A 197 11.32 2.09 15.15
CA LEU A 197 10.98 0.83 14.49
C LEU A 197 10.70 -0.29 15.51
N THR A 198 11.49 -0.37 16.60
CA THR A 198 11.30 -1.37 17.64
C THR A 198 10.00 -1.13 18.41
N ASN A 199 9.75 0.12 18.80
CA ASN A 199 8.56 0.50 19.56
C ASN A 199 7.29 0.33 18.73
N LEU A 200 7.32 0.70 17.44
CA LEU A 200 6.20 0.49 16.55
C LEU A 200 5.87 -1.01 16.39
N GLN A 201 6.84 -1.82 16.03
CA GLN A 201 6.62 -3.25 15.81
C GLN A 201 6.18 -3.99 17.06
N GLY A 202 6.76 -3.64 18.23
CA GLY A 202 6.42 -4.19 19.52
C GLY A 202 5.12 -3.66 20.14
N HIS A 203 4.48 -2.67 19.51
CA HIS A 203 3.32 -1.94 20.05
C HIS A 203 3.64 -1.33 21.43
N HIS A 204 4.85 -0.77 21.60
CA HIS A 204 5.33 -0.19 22.84
C HIS A 204 4.97 1.31 22.92
N TYR A 205 3.70 1.65 22.68
CA TYR A 205 3.14 2.99 22.82
C TYR A 205 1.72 2.90 23.38
N GLN A 206 1.23 3.99 23.92
CA GLN A 206 -0.06 4.09 24.58
C GLN A 206 -0.92 5.17 23.90
N ARG A 207 -2.21 5.26 24.25
CA ARG A 207 -3.14 6.26 23.71
C ARG A 207 -2.64 7.71 23.87
N LYS A 208 -1.93 8.02 24.94
CA LYS A 208 -1.36 9.36 25.19
C LYS A 208 -0.25 9.73 24.20
N ASP A 209 0.41 8.73 23.61
CA ASP A 209 1.50 8.89 22.67
C ASP A 209 0.99 9.07 21.22
N ILE A 210 -0.36 9.02 21.03
CA ILE A 210 -1.03 9.13 19.73
C ILE A 210 -1.63 10.52 19.58
N THR A 211 -1.16 11.28 18.61
CA THR A 211 -1.74 12.56 18.18
C THR A 211 -3.01 12.29 17.37
N GLN A 212 -4.12 12.93 17.75
CA GLN A 212 -5.42 12.70 17.10
C GLN A 212 -5.49 13.32 15.71
N ASP A 213 -5.04 14.56 15.56
CA ASP A 213 -5.11 15.35 14.30
C ASP A 213 -3.74 15.38 13.59
N ALA A 214 -3.09 14.22 13.46
CA ALA A 214 -1.76 14.13 12.84
C ALA A 214 -1.79 14.25 11.31
N GLY A 215 -2.96 13.96 10.70
CA GLY A 215 -3.17 13.97 9.25
C GLY A 215 -4.45 13.22 8.91
N LYS A 216 -4.78 13.15 7.63
CA LYS A 216 -5.96 12.44 7.13
C LYS A 216 -5.63 10.95 6.93
N GLY A 217 -6.47 10.07 7.46
CA GLY A 217 -6.39 8.62 7.29
C GLY A 217 -7.14 8.08 6.06
N HIS A 218 -7.82 8.96 5.31
CA HIS A 218 -8.48 8.71 4.02
C HIS A 218 -8.70 10.01 3.26
N ASP A 219 -9.18 9.98 2.03
CA ASP A 219 -9.53 11.17 1.24
C ASP A 219 -10.88 11.74 1.71
N HIS A 220 -10.83 12.76 2.56
CA HIS A 220 -12.03 13.40 3.13
C HIS A 220 -12.90 14.13 2.10
N ALA A 221 -12.34 14.55 0.96
CA ALA A 221 -13.05 15.30 -0.05
C ALA A 221 -13.66 14.41 -1.15
N TYR A 222 -13.41 13.11 -1.13
CA TYR A 222 -13.79 12.23 -2.23
C TYR A 222 -15.30 12.15 -2.44
N CYS A 223 -16.10 12.08 -1.37
CA CYS A 223 -17.56 12.02 -1.46
C CYS A 223 -18.14 13.23 -2.20
N ASP A 224 -17.62 14.43 -1.96
CA ASP A 224 -18.07 15.64 -2.64
C ASP A 224 -17.57 15.68 -4.08
N HIS A 225 -16.32 15.26 -4.29
CA HIS A 225 -15.72 15.28 -5.61
C HIS A 225 -16.37 14.27 -6.58
N VAL A 226 -16.72 13.06 -6.12
CA VAL A 226 -17.35 12.03 -6.97
C VAL A 226 -18.76 12.45 -7.45
N ARG A 227 -19.41 13.35 -6.73
CA ARG A 227 -20.73 13.92 -7.09
C ARG A 227 -20.65 14.96 -8.22
N GLN A 228 -19.47 15.50 -8.50
CA GLN A 228 -19.27 16.52 -9.54
C GLN A 228 -19.16 15.85 -10.92
N VAL A 229 -20.27 15.26 -11.36
CA VAL A 229 -20.34 14.40 -12.57
C VAL A 229 -20.06 15.12 -13.89
N ASP A 230 -20.08 16.46 -13.89
CA ASP A 230 -19.84 17.32 -15.07
C ASP A 230 -18.44 17.93 -15.11
N GLU A 231 -17.61 17.67 -14.10
CA GLU A 231 -16.22 18.13 -14.11
C GLU A 231 -15.42 17.48 -15.24
N PRO A 232 -14.51 18.24 -15.89
CA PRO A 232 -13.74 17.75 -17.04
C PRO A 232 -12.73 16.66 -16.68
N THR A 233 -12.37 16.55 -15.39
CA THR A 233 -11.44 15.54 -14.87
C THR A 233 -12.20 14.43 -14.17
N ALA A 234 -11.70 13.19 -14.31
CA ALA A 234 -12.24 12.07 -13.55
C ALA A 234 -12.09 12.31 -12.04
N ALA A 235 -13.11 11.94 -11.25
CA ALA A 235 -13.06 12.02 -9.80
C ALA A 235 -11.91 11.22 -9.21
N ARG A 236 -11.41 10.21 -9.90
CA ARG A 236 -10.31 9.35 -9.49
C ARG A 236 -9.48 8.89 -10.68
N PHE A 237 -8.17 9.11 -10.57
CA PHE A 237 -7.15 8.54 -11.46
C PHE A 237 -5.83 8.46 -10.70
N ASN A 238 -4.99 7.46 -11.03
CA ASN A 238 -3.80 7.14 -10.22
C ASN A 238 -2.74 8.25 -10.20
N ALA A 239 -2.68 9.06 -11.23
CA ALA A 239 -1.71 10.17 -11.35
C ALA A 239 -2.26 11.51 -10.83
N ASP A 240 -3.33 11.50 -10.04
CA ASP A 240 -3.91 12.71 -9.47
C ASP A 240 -2.94 13.39 -8.47
N PRO A 241 -2.37 14.56 -8.78
CA PRO A 241 -1.42 15.21 -7.92
C PRO A 241 -2.02 15.63 -6.57
N ALA A 242 -3.34 15.79 -6.47
CA ALA A 242 -4.02 16.11 -5.22
C ALA A 242 -3.99 14.92 -4.21
N ARG A 243 -3.64 13.73 -4.67
CA ARG A 243 -3.56 12.51 -3.86
C ARG A 243 -2.15 11.92 -3.81
N HIS A 244 -1.15 12.68 -4.24
CA HIS A 244 0.25 12.35 -4.02
C HIS A 244 0.72 13.04 -2.74
N TYR A 245 0.81 12.28 -1.68
CA TYR A 245 1.31 12.78 -0.40
C TYR A 245 2.17 11.70 0.26
N GLU A 246 3.47 11.94 0.36
CA GLU A 246 4.44 11.01 0.97
C GLU A 246 4.25 9.55 0.49
N ALA A 247 3.80 8.64 1.38
CA ALA A 247 3.55 7.24 1.03
C ALA A 247 2.45 7.08 -0.04
N SER A 248 1.43 7.94 -0.03
CA SER A 248 0.30 7.88 -0.96
C SER A 248 0.74 8.23 -2.38
N GLY A 249 0.68 7.25 -3.28
CA GLY A 249 1.10 7.41 -4.68
C GLY A 249 2.60 7.60 -4.86
N CYS A 250 3.43 7.17 -3.91
CA CYS A 250 4.89 7.39 -3.97
C CYS A 250 5.59 6.65 -5.12
N ALA A 251 4.96 5.62 -5.69
CA ALA A 251 5.46 4.89 -6.86
C ALA A 251 6.94 4.46 -6.75
N GLY A 252 7.38 4.02 -5.56
CA GLY A 252 8.73 3.55 -5.31
C GLY A 252 9.78 4.63 -5.00
N LYS A 253 9.40 5.90 -4.88
CA LYS A 253 10.34 6.97 -4.46
C LYS A 253 10.69 6.91 -2.98
N LEU A 254 9.86 6.27 -2.17
CA LEU A 254 10.02 6.09 -0.74
C LEU A 254 10.01 4.61 -0.40
N MET A 255 10.72 4.22 0.67
CA MET A 255 10.54 2.93 1.30
C MET A 255 9.61 3.08 2.50
N VAL A 256 8.40 2.53 2.41
CA VAL A 256 7.35 2.72 3.43
C VAL A 256 7.38 1.59 4.45
N PHE A 257 7.47 1.95 5.74
CA PHE A 257 7.57 1.03 6.88
C PHE A 257 6.24 0.83 7.60
N ALA A 258 5.36 1.81 7.57
CA ALA A 258 4.01 1.70 8.11
C ALA A 258 3.10 2.79 7.52
N VAL A 259 1.80 2.54 7.54
CA VAL A 259 0.76 3.54 7.28
C VAL A 259 -0.29 3.48 8.37
N ARG A 260 -0.85 4.63 8.73
CA ARG A 260 -2.01 4.76 9.62
C ARG A 260 -3.21 5.18 8.78
N LEU A 261 -4.31 4.44 8.90
CA LEU A 261 -5.50 4.56 8.06
C LEU A 261 -6.75 4.59 8.92
N ASP A 262 -7.77 5.30 8.46
CA ASP A 262 -9.11 5.23 9.06
C ASP A 262 -9.79 3.91 8.71
N THR A 263 -10.66 3.47 9.61
CA THR A 263 -11.62 2.39 9.39
C THR A 263 -13.03 2.95 9.43
N PHE A 264 -14.00 2.21 8.90
CA PHE A 264 -15.36 2.69 8.74
C PHE A 264 -16.34 1.76 9.42
N PRO A 265 -17.48 2.25 9.91
CA PRO A 265 -18.57 1.39 10.39
C PRO A 265 -19.02 0.43 9.29
N GLN A 266 -19.27 -0.82 9.65
CA GLN A 266 -19.86 -1.79 8.74
C GLN A 266 -21.31 -1.44 8.44
N GLU A 267 -21.72 -1.53 7.18
CA GLU A 267 -23.11 -1.38 6.78
C GLU A 267 -23.99 -2.46 7.43
N LYS A 268 -25.09 -2.03 8.02
CA LYS A 268 -26.01 -2.96 8.71
C LYS A 268 -26.80 -3.85 7.75
N GLN A 269 -27.15 -3.31 6.60
CA GLN A 269 -27.86 -4.01 5.53
C GLN A 269 -27.37 -3.49 4.18
N THR A 270 -27.17 -4.39 3.26
CA THR A 270 -26.82 -4.08 1.88
C THR A 270 -27.74 -4.82 0.92
N ALA A 271 -28.02 -4.21 -0.23
CA ALA A 271 -28.70 -4.84 -1.36
C ALA A 271 -27.85 -4.66 -2.60
N VAL A 272 -27.81 -5.65 -3.47
CA VAL A 272 -27.11 -5.62 -4.74
C VAL A 272 -28.13 -5.57 -5.87
N PHE A 273 -27.97 -4.62 -6.78
CA PHE A 273 -28.78 -4.45 -7.96
C PHE A 273 -27.95 -4.76 -9.21
N TYR A 274 -28.37 -5.72 -9.99
CA TYR A 274 -27.82 -5.98 -11.31
C TYR A 274 -28.72 -5.31 -12.34
N ILE A 275 -28.18 -4.33 -13.05
CA ILE A 275 -28.90 -3.57 -14.05
C ILE A 275 -28.26 -3.81 -15.42
N GLY A 276 -29.00 -4.42 -16.31
CA GLY A 276 -28.53 -4.75 -17.67
C GLY A 276 -29.30 -3.92 -18.71
N THR A 277 -28.56 -3.41 -19.71
CA THR A 277 -29.13 -2.75 -20.90
C THR A 277 -28.23 -3.01 -22.10
N ASN A 278 -28.80 -2.82 -23.30
CA ASN A 278 -28.05 -2.81 -24.55
C ASN A 278 -27.71 -1.38 -25.03
N ASP A 279 -28.18 -0.37 -24.31
CA ASP A 279 -27.86 1.05 -24.58
C ASP A 279 -26.94 1.61 -23.48
N ILE A 280 -25.70 1.88 -23.85
CA ILE A 280 -24.70 2.43 -22.93
C ILE A 280 -25.07 3.82 -22.38
N ASN A 281 -25.93 4.57 -23.08
CA ASN A 281 -26.37 5.89 -22.60
C ASN A 281 -27.24 5.74 -21.35
N GLU A 282 -28.10 4.72 -21.27
CA GLU A 282 -28.88 4.44 -20.06
C GLU A 282 -28.00 4.17 -18.85
N LEU A 283 -26.86 3.46 -19.01
CA LEU A 283 -25.90 3.26 -17.91
C LEU A 283 -25.23 4.57 -17.49
N THR A 284 -24.97 5.46 -18.46
CA THR A 284 -24.45 6.80 -18.17
C THR A 284 -25.46 7.62 -17.36
N ASP A 285 -26.73 7.59 -17.74
CA ASP A 285 -27.80 8.29 -17.03
C ASP A 285 -27.98 7.74 -15.60
N ILE A 286 -27.99 6.41 -15.42
CA ILE A 286 -28.05 5.76 -14.10
C ILE A 286 -26.85 6.19 -13.25
N ARG A 287 -25.63 6.18 -13.80
CA ARG A 287 -24.45 6.62 -13.07
C ARG A 287 -24.56 8.09 -12.64
N ARG A 288 -25.01 8.95 -13.52
CA ARG A 288 -25.17 10.39 -13.25
C ARG A 288 -26.22 10.62 -12.16
N ALA A 289 -27.37 9.96 -12.26
CA ALA A 289 -28.42 10.04 -11.23
C ALA A 289 -27.93 9.52 -9.88
N ALA A 290 -27.30 8.34 -9.85
CA ALA A 290 -26.80 7.73 -8.62
C ALA A 290 -25.74 8.60 -7.92
N LEU A 291 -24.84 9.25 -8.66
CA LEU A 291 -23.81 10.09 -8.09
C LEU A 291 -24.25 11.52 -7.79
N GLY A 292 -25.07 12.12 -8.67
CA GLY A 292 -25.47 13.53 -8.58
C GLY A 292 -26.75 13.80 -7.80
N GLU A 293 -27.73 12.87 -7.83
CA GLU A 293 -29.10 13.15 -7.36
C GLU A 293 -29.48 12.36 -6.11
N PHE A 294 -28.89 11.17 -5.87
CA PHE A 294 -29.24 10.37 -4.69
C PHE A 294 -28.76 11.06 -3.41
N GLU A 295 -29.62 11.08 -2.39
CA GLU A 295 -29.28 11.60 -1.08
C GLU A 295 -28.04 10.90 -0.50
N SER A 296 -28.01 9.58 -0.60
CA SER A 296 -26.86 8.76 -0.17
C SER A 296 -26.16 8.14 -1.38
N LEU A 297 -24.84 8.24 -1.42
CA LEU A 297 -24.03 7.54 -2.41
C LEU A 297 -24.13 6.03 -2.23
N PRO A 298 -24.14 5.23 -3.31
CA PRO A 298 -24.03 3.79 -3.19
C PRO A 298 -22.71 3.40 -2.51
N VAL A 299 -22.71 2.27 -1.79
CA VAL A 299 -21.50 1.73 -1.14
C VAL A 299 -20.45 1.41 -2.21
N SER A 300 -20.88 0.74 -3.28
CA SER A 300 -20.02 0.38 -4.42
C SER A 300 -20.80 0.48 -5.74
N GLY A 301 -20.08 0.61 -6.84
CA GLY A 301 -20.62 0.59 -8.18
C GLY A 301 -19.57 0.14 -9.17
N GLU A 302 -19.92 -0.82 -10.02
CA GLU A 302 -19.04 -1.33 -11.08
C GLU A 302 -19.82 -1.45 -12.39
N TYR A 303 -19.11 -1.24 -13.49
CA TYR A 303 -19.58 -1.53 -14.84
C TYR A 303 -18.90 -2.82 -15.32
N ILE A 304 -19.70 -3.75 -15.81
CA ILE A 304 -19.24 -5.02 -16.40
C ILE A 304 -19.71 -5.05 -17.85
N HIS A 305 -18.76 -5.10 -18.79
CA HIS A 305 -19.10 -5.29 -20.21
C HIS A 305 -19.62 -6.71 -20.41
N ARG A 306 -20.54 -6.88 -21.38
CA ARG A 306 -21.15 -8.17 -21.68
C ARG A 306 -20.12 -9.28 -21.93
N ASP A 307 -19.06 -8.98 -22.71
CA ASP A 307 -18.00 -9.96 -23.02
C ASP A 307 -17.24 -10.49 -21.80
N ALA A 308 -17.34 -9.79 -20.67
CA ALA A 308 -16.74 -10.21 -19.40
C ALA A 308 -17.77 -10.89 -18.48
N PHE A 309 -19.06 -10.79 -18.81
CA PHE A 309 -20.15 -11.40 -18.06
C PHE A 309 -20.50 -12.81 -18.58
N ASP A 310 -20.48 -13.02 -19.91
CA ASP A 310 -20.69 -14.31 -20.59
C ASP A 310 -19.45 -15.21 -20.45
#